data_44dd08822014b64d8a932e8d6e3fdb62
#
_entry.id   44dd08822014b64d8a932e8d6e3fdb62
#
_cell.length_a   1.000
_cell.length_b   1.000
_cell.length_c   1.000
_cell.angle_alpha   90.00
_cell.angle_beta   90.00
_cell.angle_gamma   90.00
#
_symmetry.space_group_name_H-M   'P 1'
#
loop_
_entity.id
_entity.type
_entity.pdbx_description
1 polymer ?
#
loop_
_entity_poly.entity_id
_entity_poly.type
_entity_poly.pdbx_seq_one_letter_code
_entity_poly.pdbx_strand_id
1 'polypeptide(L)'
;MDVTIYTDGACRGNPGPGGWGALLMAGPHQRELSGYEAMTTNNRMELMAALEALRALKNPSKVTLWTDSEYLRKGMTEWLAGWKQRGWKLAVAGVIFPLLFLILFG
;
A
#
# COMPACT_ATOMS: atom_id res chain seq x y z
N MET A 1 -11.51 0.74 -14.29
CA MET A 1 -11.34 -0.50 -13.51
C MET A 1 -11.25 -0.16 -12.03
N ASP A 2 -11.91 -0.91 -11.19
CA ASP A 2 -11.85 -0.73 -9.75
C ASP A 2 -10.83 -1.71 -9.16
N VAL A 3 -9.89 -1.16 -8.39
CA VAL A 3 -8.82 -1.93 -7.76
C VAL A 3 -8.84 -1.66 -6.26
N THR A 4 -8.77 -2.72 -5.48
CA THR A 4 -8.62 -2.62 -4.04
C THR A 4 -7.21 -3.07 -3.67
N ILE A 5 -6.51 -2.28 -2.87
CA ILE A 5 -5.16 -2.57 -2.43
C ILE A 5 -5.11 -2.56 -0.91
N TYR A 6 -4.56 -3.63 -0.34
CA TYR A 6 -4.25 -3.70 1.09
C TYR A 6 -2.74 -3.67 1.25
N THR A 7 -2.24 -2.80 2.11
CA THR A 7 -0.79 -2.66 2.34
C THR A 7 -0.47 -2.77 3.82
N ASP A 8 0.71 -3.30 4.10
CA ASP A 8 1.26 -3.33 5.44
C ASP A 8 2.79 -3.28 5.36
N GLY A 9 3.39 -2.65 6.36
CA GLY A 9 4.83 -2.55 6.47
C GLY A 9 5.24 -2.54 7.93
N ALA A 10 6.34 -3.19 8.22
CA ALA A 10 6.85 -3.29 9.58
C ALA A 10 8.37 -3.26 9.60
N CYS A 11 8.92 -2.82 10.72
CA CYS A 11 10.35 -2.72 10.93
C CYS A 11 10.67 -3.20 12.34
N ARG A 12 11.71 -4.03 12.46
CA ARG A 12 12.19 -4.49 13.76
C ARG A 12 13.23 -3.50 14.27
N GLY A 13 12.89 -2.77 15.35
CA GLY A 13 13.62 -1.55 15.71
C GLY A 13 13.22 -0.44 14.74
N ASN A 14 13.62 0.77 14.92
CA ASN A 14 13.25 1.86 14.03
C ASN A 14 14.33 2.95 14.11
N PRO A 15 15.44 2.82 13.34
CA PRO A 15 15.63 1.95 12.17
C PRO A 15 16.05 0.51 12.48
N GLY A 16 15.91 -0.36 11.50
CA GLY A 16 16.30 -1.77 11.57
C GLY A 16 15.84 -2.54 10.35
N PRO A 17 15.94 -3.87 10.38
CA PRO A 17 15.43 -4.69 9.26
C PRO A 17 13.92 -4.60 9.20
N GLY A 18 13.38 -4.54 7.99
CA GLY A 18 11.95 -4.41 7.79
C GLY A 18 11.45 -5.07 6.52
N GLY A 19 10.14 -5.18 6.42
CA GLY A 19 9.48 -5.75 5.27
C GLY A 19 8.15 -5.08 5.01
N TRP A 20 7.63 -5.29 3.80
CA TRP A 20 6.34 -4.78 3.39
C TRP A 20 5.60 -5.81 2.56
N GLY A 21 4.29 -5.70 2.55
CA GLY A 21 3.43 -6.53 1.73
C GLY A 21 2.30 -5.71 1.15
N ALA A 22 1.80 -6.16 0.00
CA ALA A 22 0.65 -5.56 -0.64
C ALA A 22 -0.18 -6.64 -1.32
N LEU A 23 -1.50 -6.51 -1.22
CA LEU A 23 -2.46 -7.37 -1.89
C LEU A 23 -3.31 -6.51 -2.80
N LEU A 24 -3.28 -6.81 -4.09
CA LEU A 24 -4.05 -6.11 -5.10
C LEU A 24 -5.19 -7.00 -5.58
N MET A 25 -6.41 -6.46 -5.60
CA MET A 25 -7.59 -7.19 -6.02
C MET A 25 -8.35 -6.39 -7.08
N ALA A 26 -8.60 -7.01 -8.22
CA ALA A 26 -9.33 -6.42 -9.33
C ALA A 26 -10.29 -7.46 -9.92
N GLY A 27 -11.57 -7.41 -9.54
CA GLY A 27 -12.53 -8.44 -9.90
C GLY A 27 -12.10 -9.80 -9.40
N PRO A 28 -12.02 -10.83 -10.29
CA PRO A 28 -11.56 -12.15 -9.89
C PRO A 28 -10.03 -12.27 -9.79
N HIS A 29 -9.29 -11.23 -10.18
CA HIS A 29 -7.84 -11.25 -10.20
C HIS A 29 -7.27 -10.77 -8.87
N GLN A 30 -6.20 -11.43 -8.43
CA GLN A 30 -5.54 -11.12 -7.18
C GLN A 30 -4.03 -11.27 -7.36
N ARG A 31 -3.27 -10.32 -6.79
CA ARG A 31 -1.81 -10.35 -6.86
C ARG A 31 -1.21 -9.92 -5.53
N GLU A 32 -0.21 -10.65 -5.09
CA GLU A 32 0.54 -10.32 -3.89
C GLU A 32 1.93 -9.81 -4.26
N LEU A 33 2.37 -8.76 -3.58
CA LEU A 33 3.70 -8.20 -3.69
C LEU A 33 4.32 -8.14 -2.30
N SER A 34 5.63 -8.30 -2.22
CA SER A 34 6.34 -8.17 -0.96
C SER A 34 7.79 -7.79 -1.20
N GLY A 35 8.43 -7.26 -0.17
CA GLY A 35 9.82 -6.88 -0.21
C GLY A 35 10.42 -6.79 1.17
N TYR A 36 11.76 -6.69 1.21
CA TYR A 36 12.54 -6.66 2.42
C TYR A 36 13.66 -5.64 2.30
N GLU A 37 13.97 -4.98 3.40
CA GLU A 37 15.11 -4.08 3.51
C GLU A 37 15.88 -4.38 4.78
N ALA A 38 17.23 -4.44 4.68
CA ALA A 38 18.08 -4.75 5.82
C ALA A 38 18.14 -3.61 6.85
N MET A 39 17.96 -2.38 6.40
CA MET A 39 17.99 -1.19 7.26
C MET A 39 16.96 -0.18 6.77
N THR A 40 15.90 0.01 7.53
CA THR A 40 14.78 0.85 7.11
C THR A 40 13.99 1.36 8.31
N THR A 41 12.84 1.98 8.07
CA THR A 41 11.92 2.47 9.08
C THR A 41 10.51 1.98 8.79
N ASN A 42 9.61 2.03 9.78
CA ASN A 42 8.21 1.69 9.58
C ASN A 42 7.59 2.52 8.47
N ASN A 43 7.79 3.84 8.49
CA ASN A 43 7.20 4.74 7.50
C ASN A 43 7.68 4.41 6.08
N ARG A 44 8.96 4.08 5.92
CA ARG A 44 9.50 3.69 4.61
C ARG A 44 8.88 2.40 4.10
N MET A 45 8.68 1.42 4.98
CA MET A 45 8.08 0.14 4.57
C MET A 45 6.62 0.31 4.17
N GLU A 46 5.87 1.11 4.87
CA GLU A 46 4.49 1.42 4.52
C GLU A 46 4.39 2.19 3.20
N LEU A 47 5.26 3.16 3.00
CA LEU A 47 5.34 3.91 1.75
C LEU A 47 5.73 3.01 0.58
N MET A 48 6.71 2.12 0.80
CA MET A 48 7.16 1.19 -0.23
C MET A 48 6.07 0.22 -0.66
N ALA A 49 5.30 -0.31 0.28
CA ALA A 49 4.17 -1.17 -0.02
C ALA A 49 3.18 -0.47 -0.95
N ALA A 50 2.82 0.77 -0.64
CA ALA A 50 1.90 1.55 -1.45
C ALA A 50 2.48 1.86 -2.83
N LEU A 51 3.72 2.32 -2.90
CA LEU A 51 4.35 2.67 -4.17
C LEU A 51 4.50 1.47 -5.10
N GLU A 52 4.94 0.34 -4.59
CA GLU A 52 5.10 -0.86 -5.41
C GLU A 52 3.75 -1.41 -5.88
N ALA A 53 2.73 -1.34 -5.03
CA ALA A 53 1.38 -1.73 -5.42
C ALA A 53 0.85 -0.84 -6.55
N LEU A 54 1.04 0.47 -6.43
CA LEU A 54 0.58 1.42 -7.44
C LEU A 54 1.36 1.29 -8.74
N ARG A 55 2.66 1.00 -8.67
CA ARG A 55 3.49 0.74 -9.85
C ARG A 55 3.06 -0.51 -10.61
N ALA A 56 2.47 -1.47 -9.94
CA ALA A 56 1.99 -2.68 -10.59
C ALA A 56 0.76 -2.43 -11.47
N LEU A 57 0.08 -1.31 -11.31
CA LEU A 57 -1.08 -0.95 -12.12
C LEU A 57 -0.62 -0.31 -13.43
N LYS A 58 -1.08 -0.85 -14.54
CA LYS A 58 -0.64 -0.42 -15.88
C LYS A 58 -1.52 0.66 -16.50
N ASN A 59 -2.76 0.75 -16.06
CA ASN A 59 -3.77 1.67 -16.63
C ASN A 59 -4.39 2.51 -15.52
N PRO A 60 -4.85 3.73 -15.83
CA PRO A 60 -5.58 4.54 -14.88
C PRO A 60 -6.76 3.76 -14.29
N SER A 61 -6.86 3.76 -12.97
CA SER A 61 -7.82 2.95 -12.24
C SER A 61 -8.43 3.75 -11.10
N LYS A 62 -9.61 3.32 -10.66
CA LYS A 62 -10.17 3.78 -9.40
C LYS A 62 -9.64 2.87 -8.30
N VAL A 63 -8.77 3.39 -7.47
CA VAL A 63 -8.06 2.62 -6.45
C VAL A 63 -8.58 2.96 -5.08
N THR A 64 -8.90 1.93 -4.30
CA THR A 64 -9.14 2.05 -2.86
C THR A 64 -7.96 1.42 -2.15
N LEU A 65 -7.21 2.23 -1.42
CA LEU A 65 -6.04 1.78 -0.68
C LEU A 65 -6.37 1.68 0.79
N TRP A 66 -6.24 0.49 1.35
CA TRP A 66 -6.47 0.23 2.76
C TRP A 66 -5.12 0.18 3.49
N THR A 67 -4.94 1.08 4.43
CA THR A 67 -3.71 1.16 5.24
C THR A 67 -4.04 1.65 6.64
N ASP A 68 -3.25 1.21 7.62
CA ASP A 68 -3.33 1.75 8.97
C ASP A 68 -2.36 2.91 9.21
N SER A 69 -1.51 3.19 8.23
CA SER A 69 -0.49 4.24 8.36
C SER A 69 -1.11 5.62 8.23
N GLU A 70 -1.09 6.40 9.29
CA GLU A 70 -1.47 7.81 9.23
C GLU A 70 -0.47 8.63 8.41
N TYR A 71 0.79 8.27 8.47
CA TYR A 71 1.83 8.89 7.65
C TYR A 71 1.49 8.76 6.18
N LEU A 72 1.14 7.55 5.75
CA LEU A 72 0.79 7.29 4.36
C LEU A 72 -0.51 8.02 3.96
N ARG A 73 -1.51 8.00 4.82
CA ARG A 73 -2.78 8.68 4.56
C ARG A 73 -2.60 10.18 4.37
N LYS A 74 -1.77 10.81 5.19
CA LYS A 74 -1.46 12.25 5.09
C LYS A 74 -0.64 12.55 3.84
N GLY A 75 0.37 11.75 3.57
CA GLY A 75 1.25 11.94 2.41
C GLY A 75 0.52 11.80 1.08
N MET A 76 -0.37 10.83 0.98
CA MET A 76 -1.09 10.57 -0.26
C MET A 76 -2.09 11.67 -0.63
N THR A 77 -2.55 12.45 0.34
CA THR A 77 -3.44 13.58 0.06
C THR A 77 -2.77 14.58 -0.90
N GLU A 78 -1.47 14.78 -0.76
CA GLU A 78 -0.72 15.69 -1.64
C GLU A 78 -0.53 15.11 -3.04
N TRP A 79 -0.45 13.80 -3.17
CA TRP A 79 -0.24 13.14 -4.46
C TRP A 79 -1.53 12.99 -5.27
N LEU A 80 -2.67 13.05 -4.61
CA LEU A 80 -3.98 12.89 -5.26
C LEU A 80 -4.24 13.92 -6.36
N ALA A 81 -3.76 15.14 -6.19
CA ALA A 81 -3.99 16.20 -7.18
C ALA A 81 -3.40 15.84 -8.55
N GLY A 82 -2.17 15.34 -8.58
CA GLY A 82 -1.53 14.91 -9.82
C GLY A 82 -2.20 13.68 -10.44
N TRP A 83 -2.73 12.80 -9.62
CA TRP A 83 -3.41 11.60 -10.10
C TRP A 83 -4.75 11.89 -10.74
N LYS A 84 -5.52 12.78 -10.14
CA LYS A 84 -6.82 13.18 -10.70
C LYS A 84 -6.71 13.75 -12.11
N GLN A 85 -5.63 14.49 -12.38
CA GLN A 85 -5.40 15.05 -13.69
C GLN A 85 -5.09 14.00 -14.76
N ARG A 86 -4.67 12.80 -14.34
CA ARG A 86 -4.32 11.70 -15.25
C ARG A 86 -5.43 10.64 -15.36
N GLY A 87 -6.60 10.91 -14.85
CA GLY A 87 -7.72 9.98 -14.89
C GLY A 87 -7.71 8.92 -13.80
N TRP A 88 -6.79 9.00 -12.84
CA TRP A 88 -6.76 8.12 -11.68
C TRP A 88 -7.67 8.63 -10.58
N LYS A 89 -8.21 7.71 -9.80
CA LYS A 89 -8.93 8.02 -8.57
C LYS A 89 -8.34 7.18 -7.45
N LEU A 90 -8.11 7.81 -6.32
CA LEU A 90 -7.57 7.13 -5.14
C LEU A 90 -8.36 7.54 -3.90
N ALA A 91 -8.82 6.55 -3.17
CA ALA A 91 -9.38 6.71 -1.84
C ALA A 91 -8.51 5.93 -0.87
N VAL A 92 -8.14 6.55 0.25
CA VAL A 92 -7.33 5.90 1.28
C VAL A 92 -8.20 5.69 2.51
N ALA A 93 -8.26 4.46 2.99
CA ALA A 93 -9.12 4.07 4.11
C ALA A 93 -8.30 3.38 5.20
N GLY A 94 -8.81 3.44 6.42
CA GLY A 94 -8.22 2.72 7.53
C GLY A 94 -8.49 1.22 7.45
N VAL A 95 -7.59 0.41 7.96
CA VAL A 95 -7.67 -1.04 7.90
C VAL A 95 -7.78 -1.65 9.28
N ILE A 96 -8.53 -2.73 9.37
CA ILE A 96 -8.59 -3.57 10.55
C ILE A 96 -7.45 -4.58 10.47
N PHE A 97 -6.47 -4.45 11.31
CA PHE A 97 -5.14 -4.98 11.25
C PHE A 97 -4.92 -6.45 11.34
N PRO A 98 -5.46 -7.17 12.33
CA PRO A 98 -5.14 -8.57 12.50
C PRO A 98 -5.47 -9.43 11.28
N LEU A 99 -6.53 -9.05 10.58
CA LEU A 99 -6.97 -9.81 9.41
C LEU A 99 -6.01 -9.62 8.23
N LEU A 100 -5.54 -8.38 8.03
CA LEU A 100 -4.58 -8.09 6.98
C LEU A 100 -3.26 -8.80 7.22
N PHE A 101 -2.79 -8.80 8.46
CA PHE A 101 -1.57 -9.50 8.83
C PHE A 101 -1.65 -10.98 8.52
N LEU A 102 -2.78 -11.62 8.83
CA LEU A 102 -2.99 -13.03 8.51
C LEU A 102 -2.98 -13.32 7.01
N ILE A 103 -3.50 -12.43 6.21
CA ILE A 103 -3.52 -12.57 4.76
C ILE A 103 -2.12 -12.45 4.16
N LEU A 104 -1.33 -11.46 4.61
CA LEU A 104 -0.05 -11.14 3.99
C LEU A 104 1.13 -11.87 4.64
N PHE A 105 1.07 -12.15 5.92
CA PHE A 105 2.22 -12.65 6.68
C PHE A 105 1.93 -13.91 7.50
N GLY A 106 0.68 -14.30 7.53
CA GLY A 106 0.28 -15.53 8.22
C GLY A 106 0.59 -16.74 7.37
#